data_e5716b28470f2bd9c5a3554192d481d9
#
_entry.id   e5716b28470f2bd9c5a3554192d481d9
#
_cell.length_a   1.000
_cell.length_b   1.000
_cell.length_c   1.000
_cell.angle_alpha   90.00
_cell.angle_beta   90.00
_cell.angle_gamma   90.00
#
_symmetry.space_group_name_H-M   'P 1'
#
loop_
_entity.id
_entity.type
_entity.pdbx_description
1 polymer ?
#
loop_
_entity_poly.entity_id
_entity_poly.type
_entity_poly.pdbx_seq_one_letter_code
_entity_poly.pdbx_strand_id
1 'polypeptide(L)'
;ENYESAKARGAKIYAEVVGHGTSSDAHHITAPHPEGDGAYRCMKMCVDSAGVKPSEVGYVNAHGTSTPLGDLGETKAIKKTFGDHSKDMYVSSTKSMIGHLLGAAGGVESIFCAMALYKGILPPTINLDNQDPECDLDYVANKAKEVQVEYALNNSFGFGGTNSSLLLKRYTEK
;
A
#
# COMPACT_ATOMS: atom_id res chain seq x y z
N GLU A 1 -15.63 -9.15 -7.19
CA GLU A 1 -16.53 -10.29 -7.39
C GLU A 1 -16.19 -11.42 -6.43
N ASN A 2 -17.16 -12.23 -6.05
CA ASN A 2 -16.93 -13.42 -5.22
C ASN A 2 -16.11 -14.46 -5.99
N TYR A 3 -15.18 -15.15 -5.30
CA TYR A 3 -14.25 -16.12 -5.90
C TYR A 3 -14.97 -17.27 -6.64
N GLU A 4 -16.00 -17.88 -6.01
CA GLU A 4 -16.74 -18.98 -6.61
C GLU A 4 -17.49 -18.55 -7.87
N SER A 5 -18.03 -17.33 -7.88
CA SER A 5 -18.68 -16.75 -9.06
C SER A 5 -17.68 -16.51 -10.19
N ALA A 6 -16.50 -16.00 -9.88
CA ALA A 6 -15.44 -15.78 -10.87
C ALA A 6 -15.00 -17.10 -11.51
N LYS A 7 -14.77 -18.13 -10.69
CA LYS A 7 -14.43 -19.49 -11.17
C LYS A 7 -15.54 -20.11 -12.04
N ALA A 8 -16.79 -20.03 -11.59
CA ALA A 8 -17.92 -20.64 -12.29
C ALA A 8 -18.11 -20.10 -13.70
N ARG A 9 -17.79 -18.81 -13.94
CA ARG A 9 -17.87 -18.19 -15.27
C ARG A 9 -16.56 -18.21 -16.07
N GLY A 10 -15.50 -18.86 -15.54
CA GLY A 10 -14.20 -18.94 -16.21
C GLY A 10 -13.46 -17.59 -16.28
N ALA A 11 -13.67 -16.70 -15.30
CA ALA A 11 -13.03 -15.41 -15.28
C ALA A 11 -11.54 -15.53 -15.00
N LYS A 12 -10.76 -14.67 -15.64
CA LYS A 12 -9.36 -14.47 -15.26
C LYS A 12 -9.29 -13.74 -13.93
N ILE A 13 -8.64 -14.35 -12.95
CA ILE A 13 -8.42 -13.77 -11.63
C ILE A 13 -7.00 -13.19 -11.60
N TYR A 14 -6.85 -11.92 -11.23
CA TYR A 14 -5.56 -11.23 -11.16
C TYR A 14 -4.97 -11.25 -9.74
N ALA A 15 -5.83 -11.08 -8.74
CA ALA A 15 -5.47 -11.10 -7.33
C ALA A 15 -6.72 -11.35 -6.48
N GLU A 16 -6.53 -11.65 -5.22
CA GLU A 16 -7.60 -11.76 -4.23
C GLU A 16 -7.51 -10.59 -3.24
N VAL A 17 -8.64 -9.96 -2.90
CA VAL A 17 -8.69 -9.01 -1.77
C VAL A 17 -8.92 -9.82 -0.51
N VAL A 18 -7.93 -9.83 0.38
CA VAL A 18 -7.92 -10.71 1.57
C VAL A 18 -8.00 -9.97 2.89
N GLY A 19 -7.70 -8.68 2.90
CA GLY A 19 -7.73 -7.87 4.11
C GLY A 19 -8.20 -6.46 3.87
N HIS A 20 -8.76 -5.86 4.91
CA HIS A 20 -9.22 -4.47 4.91
C HIS A 20 -9.05 -3.86 6.30
N GLY A 21 -8.64 -2.60 6.34
CA GLY A 21 -8.55 -1.82 7.56
C GLY A 21 -9.01 -0.39 7.35
N THR A 22 -9.60 0.19 8.39
CA THR A 22 -9.99 1.60 8.42
C THR A 22 -9.68 2.21 9.79
N SER A 23 -9.36 3.48 9.81
CA SER A 23 -9.18 4.23 11.04
C SER A 23 -9.47 5.72 10.82
N SER A 24 -9.45 6.48 11.91
CA SER A 24 -9.42 7.94 11.85
C SER A 24 -8.31 8.48 12.76
N ASP A 25 -7.60 9.51 12.30
CA ASP A 25 -6.55 10.15 13.09
C ASP A 25 -7.13 10.91 14.31
N ALA A 26 -8.32 11.49 14.16
CA ALA A 26 -8.93 12.38 15.16
C ALA A 26 -7.95 13.49 15.65
N HIS A 27 -7.11 14.00 14.73
CA HIS A 27 -6.01 14.91 15.04
C HIS A 27 -6.27 16.34 14.49
N HIS A 28 -6.44 16.47 13.18
CA HIS A 28 -6.61 17.76 12.51
C HIS A 28 -7.46 17.59 11.25
N ILE A 29 -8.09 18.69 10.77
CA ILE A 29 -9.01 18.62 9.61
C ILE A 29 -8.29 18.29 8.28
N THR A 30 -7.01 18.60 8.17
CA THR A 30 -6.22 18.33 6.93
C THR A 30 -4.86 17.70 7.18
N ALA A 31 -4.19 18.00 8.31
CA ALA A 31 -2.87 17.46 8.60
C ALA A 31 -2.97 16.02 9.13
N PRO A 32 -2.14 15.09 8.64
CA PRO A 32 -2.04 13.77 9.22
C PRO A 32 -1.44 13.81 10.63
N HIS A 33 -1.66 12.75 11.40
CA HIS A 33 -1.00 12.62 12.71
C HIS A 33 0.53 12.50 12.49
N PRO A 34 1.37 13.32 13.14
CA PRO A 34 2.82 13.40 12.85
C PRO A 34 3.59 12.10 13.08
N GLU A 35 3.08 11.23 13.95
CA GLU A 35 3.65 9.89 14.19
C GLU A 35 2.95 8.78 13.37
N GLY A 36 2.05 9.14 12.44
CA GLY A 36 1.35 8.19 11.59
C GLY A 36 0.47 7.19 12.35
N ASP A 37 -0.05 7.54 13.54
CA ASP A 37 -0.75 6.57 14.39
C ASP A 37 -2.02 6.01 13.73
N GLY A 38 -2.82 6.87 13.08
CA GLY A 38 -4.01 6.41 12.35
C GLY A 38 -3.65 5.48 11.20
N ALA A 39 -2.64 5.85 10.40
CA ALA A 39 -2.13 5.01 9.32
C ALA A 39 -1.62 3.64 9.84
N TYR A 40 -0.87 3.64 10.94
CA TYR A 40 -0.44 2.41 11.61
C TYR A 40 -1.63 1.52 12.01
N ARG A 41 -2.61 2.08 12.73
CA ARG A 41 -3.80 1.33 13.17
C ARG A 41 -4.59 0.77 11.99
N CYS A 42 -4.68 1.52 10.91
CA CYS A 42 -5.32 1.12 9.67
C CYS A 42 -4.61 -0.08 9.02
N MET A 43 -3.30 0.03 8.79
CA MET A 43 -2.49 -1.05 8.21
C MET A 43 -2.48 -2.30 9.08
N LYS A 44 -2.32 -2.13 10.41
CA LYS A 44 -2.35 -3.25 11.35
C LYS A 44 -3.69 -3.98 11.31
N MET A 45 -4.81 -3.26 11.35
CA MET A 45 -6.15 -3.85 11.22
C MET A 45 -6.29 -4.62 9.90
N CYS A 46 -5.76 -4.07 8.81
CA CYS A 46 -5.82 -4.69 7.50
C CYS A 46 -5.08 -6.04 7.46
N VAL A 47 -3.86 -6.08 7.98
CA VAL A 47 -3.04 -7.30 8.05
C VAL A 47 -3.66 -8.33 9.00
N ASP A 48 -4.11 -7.88 10.18
CA ASP A 48 -4.78 -8.75 11.18
C ASP A 48 -6.07 -9.36 10.60
N SER A 49 -6.88 -8.58 9.87
CA SER A 49 -8.14 -9.06 9.27
C SER A 49 -7.93 -10.16 8.23
N ALA A 50 -6.79 -10.16 7.57
CA ALA A 50 -6.40 -11.18 6.61
C ALA A 50 -5.82 -12.45 7.27
N GLY A 51 -5.48 -12.40 8.56
CA GLY A 51 -4.77 -13.49 9.25
C GLY A 51 -3.35 -13.73 8.72
N VAL A 52 -2.73 -12.71 8.11
CA VAL A 52 -1.42 -12.77 7.49
C VAL A 52 -0.37 -12.23 8.47
N LYS A 53 0.82 -12.84 8.47
CA LYS A 53 1.95 -12.29 9.25
C LYS A 53 2.49 -11.04 8.56
N PRO A 54 2.85 -9.98 9.29
CA PRO A 54 3.46 -8.80 8.69
C PRO A 54 4.67 -9.12 7.79
N SER A 55 5.45 -10.14 8.14
CA SER A 55 6.63 -10.59 7.36
C SER A 55 6.30 -11.24 6.00
N GLU A 56 5.03 -11.47 5.69
CA GLU A 56 4.61 -12.01 4.39
C GLU A 56 4.24 -10.92 3.39
N VAL A 57 4.07 -9.67 3.85
CA VAL A 57 3.75 -8.52 2.97
C VAL A 57 5.03 -8.00 2.33
N GLY A 58 5.15 -8.15 1.03
CA GLY A 58 6.37 -7.77 0.29
C GLY A 58 6.31 -6.38 -0.34
N TYR A 59 5.11 -5.79 -0.50
CA TYR A 59 4.95 -4.51 -1.18
C TYR A 59 3.85 -3.65 -0.56
N VAL A 60 4.12 -2.34 -0.47
CA VAL A 60 3.14 -1.30 -0.12
C VAL A 60 3.04 -0.29 -1.27
N ASN A 61 1.85 -0.15 -1.84
CA ASN A 61 1.50 1.03 -2.63
C ASN A 61 1.06 2.12 -1.64
N ALA A 62 1.95 3.06 -1.41
CA ALA A 62 1.76 4.10 -0.41
C ALA A 62 0.76 5.16 -0.85
N HIS A 63 0.12 5.79 0.09
CA HIS A 63 -0.61 7.04 -0.18
C HIS A 63 0.33 8.09 -0.74
N GLY A 64 1.51 8.31 -0.15
CA GLY A 64 2.69 8.98 -0.68
C GLY A 64 2.39 10.16 -1.61
N THR A 65 1.89 11.28 -1.06
CA THR A 65 1.45 12.45 -1.83
C THR A 65 2.57 13.47 -2.06
N SER A 66 3.79 13.16 -1.67
CA SER A 66 4.94 14.07 -1.72
C SER A 66 4.77 15.32 -0.84
N THR A 67 4.18 15.13 0.34
CA THR A 67 4.11 16.15 1.38
C THR A 67 5.02 15.76 2.55
N PRO A 68 5.80 16.71 3.14
CA PRO A 68 6.78 16.36 4.19
C PRO A 68 6.16 15.60 5.37
N LEU A 69 5.05 16.08 5.91
CA LEU A 69 4.37 15.42 7.04
C LEU A 69 3.71 14.10 6.65
N GLY A 70 3.14 14.02 5.45
CA GLY A 70 2.45 12.83 4.96
C GLY A 70 3.42 11.67 4.75
N ASP A 71 4.47 11.90 3.99
CA ASP A 71 5.43 10.87 3.61
C ASP A 71 6.24 10.36 4.81
N LEU A 72 6.66 11.28 5.71
CA LEU A 72 7.34 10.91 6.95
C LEU A 72 6.43 10.14 7.91
N GLY A 73 5.20 10.60 8.09
CA GLY A 73 4.20 9.93 8.94
C GLY A 73 3.87 8.53 8.42
N GLU A 74 3.69 8.36 7.11
CA GLU A 74 3.44 7.05 6.50
C GLU A 74 4.66 6.13 6.62
N THR A 75 5.88 6.64 6.43
CA THR A 75 7.14 5.89 6.66
C THR A 75 7.21 5.34 8.08
N LYS A 76 6.95 6.19 9.09
CA LYS A 76 6.91 5.77 10.50
C LYS A 76 5.84 4.70 10.73
N ALA A 77 4.66 4.88 10.15
CA ALA A 77 3.56 3.93 10.28
C ALA A 77 3.90 2.57 9.65
N ILE A 78 4.53 2.54 8.48
CA ILE A 78 5.01 1.32 7.82
C ILE A 78 6.04 0.62 8.73
N LYS A 79 7.05 1.35 9.22
CA LYS A 79 8.07 0.79 10.13
C LYS A 79 7.45 0.23 11.41
N LYS A 80 6.46 0.90 11.98
CA LYS A 80 5.73 0.44 13.17
C LYS A 80 4.87 -0.80 12.90
N THR A 81 4.28 -0.90 11.71
CA THR A 81 3.41 -2.04 11.32
C THR A 81 4.23 -3.30 11.04
N PHE A 82 5.34 -3.17 10.33
CA PHE A 82 6.11 -4.31 9.82
C PHE A 82 7.40 -4.59 10.61
N GLY A 83 7.76 -3.73 11.57
CA GLY A 83 8.98 -3.90 12.38
C GLY A 83 10.24 -3.98 11.51
N ASP A 84 11.15 -4.88 11.86
CA ASP A 84 12.41 -5.04 11.13
C ASP A 84 12.20 -5.49 9.68
N HIS A 85 11.09 -6.20 9.38
CA HIS A 85 10.74 -6.61 8.01
C HIS A 85 10.52 -5.42 7.06
N SER A 86 10.21 -4.23 7.58
CA SER A 86 10.08 -3.02 6.75
C SER A 86 11.31 -2.68 5.91
N LYS A 87 12.49 -3.20 6.28
CA LYS A 87 13.76 -3.03 5.55
C LYS A 87 13.91 -4.00 4.37
N ASP A 88 13.12 -5.08 4.37
CA ASP A 88 13.18 -6.15 3.36
C ASP A 88 12.01 -6.08 2.39
N MET A 89 11.10 -5.12 2.56
CA MET A 89 9.94 -4.91 1.70
C MET A 89 10.09 -3.69 0.80
N TYR A 90 9.24 -3.60 -0.20
CA TYR A 90 9.24 -2.52 -1.16
C TYR A 90 8.05 -1.58 -0.92
N VAL A 91 8.29 -0.29 -1.12
CA VAL A 91 7.27 0.76 -1.04
C VAL A 91 7.32 1.58 -2.31
N SER A 92 6.19 1.97 -2.90
CA SER A 92 6.21 3.01 -3.93
C SER A 92 4.92 3.80 -3.95
N SER A 93 4.98 5.05 -4.43
CA SER A 93 3.80 5.85 -4.70
C SER A 93 3.60 5.99 -6.20
N THR A 94 2.57 5.34 -6.73
CA THR A 94 2.18 5.46 -8.14
C THR A 94 1.62 6.83 -8.48
N LYS A 95 1.29 7.66 -7.48
CA LYS A 95 0.94 9.07 -7.67
C LYS A 95 2.07 9.87 -8.31
N SER A 96 3.32 9.45 -8.15
CA SER A 96 4.46 10.06 -8.85
C SER A 96 4.33 10.00 -10.36
N MET A 97 3.63 9.00 -10.91
CA MET A 97 3.43 8.79 -12.36
C MET A 97 2.11 9.36 -12.88
N ILE A 98 1.04 9.29 -12.08
CA ILE A 98 -0.33 9.58 -12.55
C ILE A 98 -0.99 10.78 -11.87
N GLY A 99 -0.33 11.38 -10.87
CA GLY A 99 -0.93 12.40 -10.01
C GLY A 99 -1.90 11.82 -8.97
N HIS A 100 -2.46 12.70 -8.17
CA HIS A 100 -3.42 12.32 -7.12
C HIS A 100 -4.86 12.38 -7.67
N LEU A 101 -5.49 11.22 -7.84
CA LEU A 101 -6.84 11.10 -8.41
C LEU A 101 -7.97 11.29 -7.39
N LEU A 102 -7.67 11.83 -6.21
CA LEU A 102 -8.65 12.10 -5.14
C LEU A 102 -9.49 10.86 -4.80
N GLY A 103 -10.82 10.94 -4.93
CA GLY A 103 -11.71 9.81 -4.63
C GLY A 103 -11.51 8.57 -5.52
N ALA A 104 -10.88 8.70 -6.68
CA ALA A 104 -10.57 7.57 -7.55
C ALA A 104 -9.20 6.92 -7.24
N ALA A 105 -8.34 7.58 -6.44
CA ALA A 105 -6.96 7.15 -6.20
C ALA A 105 -6.89 5.70 -5.70
N GLY A 106 -7.58 5.38 -4.61
CA GLY A 106 -7.53 4.05 -4.01
C GLY A 106 -7.99 2.93 -4.95
N GLY A 107 -8.98 3.20 -5.82
CA GLY A 107 -9.44 2.24 -6.82
C GLY A 107 -8.39 1.95 -7.90
N VAL A 108 -7.77 2.99 -8.45
CA VAL A 108 -6.71 2.85 -9.47
C VAL A 108 -5.47 2.20 -8.88
N GLU A 109 -5.06 2.60 -7.69
CA GLU A 109 -3.91 2.05 -6.97
C GLU A 109 -4.10 0.57 -6.59
N SER A 110 -5.34 0.16 -6.26
CA SER A 110 -5.67 -1.26 -6.07
C SER A 110 -5.48 -2.07 -7.35
N ILE A 111 -5.78 -1.50 -8.53
CA ILE A 111 -5.50 -2.14 -9.81
C ILE A 111 -3.98 -2.27 -10.03
N PHE A 112 -3.18 -1.25 -9.69
CA PHE A 112 -1.72 -1.36 -9.76
C PHE A 112 -1.18 -2.45 -8.84
N CYS A 113 -1.69 -2.57 -7.60
CA CYS A 113 -1.32 -3.66 -6.70
C CYS A 113 -1.67 -5.03 -7.30
N ALA A 114 -2.88 -5.20 -7.81
CA ALA A 114 -3.30 -6.45 -8.45
C ALA A 114 -2.42 -6.81 -9.67
N MET A 115 -2.07 -5.81 -10.49
CA MET A 115 -1.19 -5.99 -11.64
C MET A 115 0.26 -6.25 -11.23
N ALA A 116 0.74 -5.63 -10.16
CA ALA A 116 2.07 -5.89 -9.61
C ALA A 116 2.20 -7.35 -9.16
N LEU A 117 1.23 -7.84 -8.41
CA LEU A 117 1.15 -9.25 -7.99
C LEU A 117 1.08 -10.21 -9.18
N TYR A 118 0.25 -9.87 -10.18
CA TYR A 118 0.04 -10.71 -11.36
C TYR A 118 1.27 -10.78 -12.28
N LYS A 119 1.94 -9.63 -12.48
CA LYS A 119 3.08 -9.50 -13.41
C LYS A 119 4.44 -9.79 -12.75
N GLY A 120 4.56 -9.72 -11.44
CA GLY A 120 5.85 -9.74 -10.74
C GLY A 120 6.69 -8.50 -11.03
N ILE A 121 6.05 -7.35 -11.22
CA ILE A 121 6.71 -6.08 -11.52
C ILE A 121 6.13 -5.01 -10.59
N LEU A 122 6.96 -4.46 -9.72
CA LEU A 122 6.58 -3.37 -8.83
C LEU A 122 6.76 -2.03 -9.54
N PRO A 123 5.73 -1.16 -9.53
CA PRO A 123 5.83 0.17 -10.13
C PRO A 123 6.76 1.07 -9.30
N PRO A 124 7.48 2.00 -9.94
CA PRO A 124 8.42 2.87 -9.24
C PRO A 124 7.74 4.09 -8.61
N THR A 125 8.46 4.73 -7.68
CA THR A 125 8.31 6.15 -7.38
C THR A 125 9.25 6.91 -8.30
N ILE A 126 8.72 7.56 -9.34
CA ILE A 126 9.55 8.36 -10.27
C ILE A 126 9.83 9.75 -9.67
N ASN A 127 10.84 10.43 -10.21
CA ASN A 127 11.32 11.75 -9.75
C ASN A 127 11.87 11.74 -8.31
N LEU A 128 12.29 10.59 -7.82
CA LEU A 128 12.94 10.43 -6.52
C LEU A 128 14.45 10.43 -6.71
N ASP A 129 15.02 11.63 -6.88
CA ASP A 129 16.47 11.82 -7.12
C ASP A 129 17.24 12.03 -5.81
N ASN A 130 16.58 12.61 -4.80
CA ASN A 130 17.15 12.86 -3.48
C ASN A 130 16.18 12.40 -2.41
N GLN A 131 16.39 11.18 -1.92
CA GLN A 131 15.56 10.61 -0.86
C GLN A 131 15.83 11.29 0.47
N ASP A 132 14.75 11.68 1.18
CA ASP A 132 14.86 12.22 2.54
C ASP A 132 15.47 11.15 3.47
N PRO A 133 16.52 11.50 4.26
CA PRO A 133 17.15 10.55 5.18
C PRO A 133 16.22 9.95 6.24
N GLU A 134 15.14 10.64 6.60
CA GLU A 134 14.15 10.12 7.55
C GLU A 134 13.15 9.15 6.87
N CYS A 135 13.04 9.22 5.56
CA CYS A 135 12.29 8.27 4.73
C CYS A 135 13.28 7.21 4.19
N ASP A 136 13.64 6.24 5.01
CA ASP A 136 14.78 5.34 4.83
C ASP A 136 14.42 3.91 4.36
N LEU A 137 13.25 3.74 3.70
CA LEU A 137 12.81 2.46 3.13
C LEU A 137 13.22 2.34 1.64
N ASP A 138 13.04 1.16 1.03
CA ASP A 138 13.19 0.99 -0.43
C ASP A 138 11.92 1.46 -1.14
N TYR A 139 11.96 2.69 -1.66
CA TYR A 139 10.83 3.32 -2.37
C TYR A 139 10.75 2.98 -3.86
N VAL A 140 11.47 1.96 -4.32
CA VAL A 140 11.54 1.57 -5.74
C VAL A 140 11.83 2.79 -6.62
N ALA A 141 12.92 3.52 -6.31
CA ALA A 141 13.20 4.82 -6.91
C ALA A 141 13.41 4.74 -8.42
N ASN A 142 12.67 5.56 -9.17
CA ASN A 142 12.81 5.87 -10.61
C ASN A 142 12.65 4.72 -11.60
N LYS A 143 12.87 3.45 -11.21
CA LYS A 143 12.79 2.29 -12.12
C LYS A 143 11.93 1.18 -11.50
N ALA A 144 11.05 0.61 -12.32
CA ALA A 144 10.29 -0.58 -11.91
C ALA A 144 11.23 -1.73 -11.52
N LYS A 145 10.79 -2.55 -10.57
CA LYS A 145 11.56 -3.67 -10.05
C LYS A 145 10.86 -4.98 -10.37
N GLU A 146 11.56 -5.88 -11.05
CA GLU A 146 11.07 -7.23 -11.30
C GLU A 146 11.31 -8.07 -10.04
N VAL A 147 10.22 -8.35 -9.33
CA VAL A 147 10.23 -9.17 -8.12
C VAL A 147 8.83 -9.70 -7.84
N GLN A 148 8.74 -10.99 -7.54
CA GLN A 148 7.47 -11.61 -7.18
C GLN A 148 7.24 -11.51 -5.67
N VAL A 149 6.15 -10.86 -5.29
CA VAL A 149 5.69 -10.80 -3.90
C VAL A 149 4.36 -11.53 -3.75
N GLU A 150 4.06 -12.02 -2.55
CA GLU A 150 2.83 -12.77 -2.30
C GLU A 150 1.68 -11.85 -1.90
N TYR A 151 1.97 -10.79 -1.14
CA TYR A 151 0.97 -9.83 -0.68
C TYR A 151 1.40 -8.40 -1.01
N ALA A 152 0.43 -7.59 -1.43
CA ALA A 152 0.58 -6.15 -1.67
C ALA A 152 -0.48 -5.39 -0.87
N LEU A 153 -0.04 -4.40 -0.11
CA LEU A 153 -0.91 -3.52 0.66
C LEU A 153 -1.08 -2.19 -0.08
N ASN A 154 -2.33 -1.71 -0.19
CA ASN A 154 -2.65 -0.42 -0.79
C ASN A 154 -3.18 0.54 0.27
N ASN A 155 -2.53 1.69 0.44
CA ASN A 155 -2.90 2.72 1.39
C ASN A 155 -3.61 3.90 0.73
N SER A 156 -4.67 4.38 1.36
CA SER A 156 -5.35 5.61 0.96
C SER A 156 -5.73 6.40 2.20
N PHE A 157 -5.15 7.58 2.35
CA PHE A 157 -5.36 8.48 3.50
C PHE A 157 -5.97 9.79 3.01
N GLY A 158 -6.90 10.35 3.76
CA GLY A 158 -7.67 11.51 3.33
C GLY A 158 -7.74 12.61 4.38
N PHE A 159 -8.10 13.81 3.93
CA PHE A 159 -8.45 14.92 4.81
C PHE A 159 -9.57 14.51 5.77
N GLY A 160 -9.57 15.12 6.96
CA GLY A 160 -10.40 14.66 8.06
C GLY A 160 -9.80 13.50 8.84
N GLY A 161 -8.60 13.06 8.46
CA GLY A 161 -7.89 11.95 9.10
C GLY A 161 -8.47 10.58 8.78
N THR A 162 -9.20 10.44 7.69
CA THR A 162 -9.74 9.14 7.26
C THR A 162 -8.64 8.30 6.63
N ASN A 163 -8.49 7.06 7.10
CA ASN A 163 -7.49 6.12 6.60
C ASN A 163 -8.15 4.81 6.15
N SER A 164 -7.72 4.28 5.02
CA SER A 164 -8.14 2.97 4.52
C SER A 164 -6.94 2.22 3.94
N SER A 165 -6.86 0.92 4.21
CA SER A 165 -5.89 0.01 3.64
C SER A 165 -6.57 -1.25 3.12
N LEU A 166 -6.12 -1.73 1.97
CA LEU A 166 -6.54 -3.01 1.39
C LEU A 166 -5.33 -3.92 1.25
N LEU A 167 -5.46 -5.19 1.62
CA LEU A 167 -4.45 -6.21 1.38
C LEU A 167 -4.90 -7.11 0.24
N LEU A 168 -4.06 -7.20 -0.78
CA LEU A 168 -4.26 -8.07 -1.93
C LEU A 168 -3.26 -9.22 -1.87
N LYS A 169 -3.72 -10.41 -2.25
CA LYS A 169 -2.91 -11.61 -2.36
C LYS A 169 -2.75 -12.01 -3.83
N ARG A 170 -1.57 -12.49 -4.18
CA ARG A 170 -1.33 -13.08 -5.49
C ARG A 170 -2.22 -14.30 -5.68
N TYR A 171 -2.95 -14.32 -6.79
CA TYR A 171 -3.71 -15.49 -7.18
C TYR A 171 -2.80 -16.51 -7.87
N THR A 172 -2.85 -17.74 -7.41
CA THR A 172 -2.24 -18.91 -8.06
C THR A 172 -3.32 -19.96 -8.30
N GLU A 173 -3.51 -20.36 -9.53
CA GLU A 173 -4.40 -21.50 -9.81
C GLU A 173 -3.92 -22.74 -9.03
N LYS A 174 -4.87 -23.33 -8.28
CA LYS A 174 -4.65 -24.59 -7.56
C LYS A 174 -5.00 -25.75 -8.47
#